data_0b957ec4e60d18b81efb0a69d9fb0e6f
#
_entry.id   0b957ec4e60d18b81efb0a69d9fb0e6f
#
_cell.length_a   1.000
_cell.length_b   1.000
_cell.length_c   1.000
_cell.angle_alpha   90.00
_cell.angle_beta   90.00
_cell.angle_gamma   90.00
#
_symmetry.space_group_name_H-M   'P 1'
#
loop_
_entity.id
_entity.type
_entity.pdbx_description
1 polymer ?
#
loop_
_entity_poly.entity_id
_entity_poly.type
_entity_poly.pdbx_seq_one_letter_code
_entity_poly.pdbx_strand_id
1 'polypeptide(L)'
;MGRSGAGFETTSATLMWWILAMAAFPRVQYRAQAELDAVVGRARLPTYADAPRLPYVQAIIREVIRWRPVVRLGTPHKTIEDDWYEGMFIPKGSICRPNIWQCNRDPTVFGEDADDFKPERHLGDNGEVLPGPKETNQEGHVSFGFGRRICVGKHLANDSLFILTARILWATNLECVQDEGGMKRLLDTNAFVESGSIR
;
A
#
# COMPACT_ATOMS: atom_id res chain seq x y z
N MET A 1 2.17 11.41 22.92
CA MET A 1 1.95 11.66 21.47
C MET A 1 0.53 11.24 21.15
N GLY A 2 -0.30 12.17 20.69
CA GLY A 2 -1.72 11.97 20.55
C GLY A 2 -2.10 11.08 19.37
N ARG A 3 -3.26 10.43 19.46
CA ARG A 3 -3.86 9.57 18.42
C ARG A 3 -4.01 10.22 17.03
N SER A 4 -3.97 11.55 16.93
CA SER A 4 -4.08 12.32 15.69
C SER A 4 -2.80 12.30 14.83
N GLY A 5 -1.60 12.16 15.41
CA GLY A 5 -0.34 12.11 14.67
C GLY A 5 -0.20 10.83 13.82
N ALA A 6 -0.57 9.68 14.37
CA ALA A 6 -0.41 8.40 13.68
C ALA A 6 -1.24 8.29 12.37
N GLY A 7 -2.44 8.88 12.33
CA GLY A 7 -3.31 8.84 11.15
C GLY A 7 -2.84 9.76 10.03
N PHE A 8 -2.23 10.89 10.35
CA PHE A 8 -1.71 11.82 9.35
C PHE A 8 -0.39 11.35 8.74
N GLU A 9 0.57 10.96 9.58
CA GLU A 9 1.92 10.58 9.14
C GLU A 9 1.91 9.33 8.25
N THR A 10 1.15 8.29 8.61
CA THR A 10 1.14 7.03 7.86
C THR A 10 0.47 7.18 6.50
N THR A 11 -0.64 7.91 6.40
CA THR A 11 -1.32 8.15 5.12
C THR A 11 -0.45 9.01 4.20
N SER A 12 0.18 10.06 4.73
CA SER A 12 1.11 10.91 3.96
C SER A 12 2.32 10.12 3.46
N ALA A 13 2.92 9.28 4.31
CA ALA A 13 4.05 8.44 3.90
C ALA A 13 3.66 7.41 2.82
N THR A 14 2.44 6.85 2.91
CA THR A 14 1.92 5.96 1.85
C THR A 14 1.75 6.70 0.53
N LEU A 15 1.24 7.94 0.56
CA LEU A 15 1.11 8.77 -0.64
C LEU A 15 2.46 9.13 -1.25
N MET A 16 3.50 9.36 -0.45
CA MET A 16 4.86 9.57 -0.97
C MET A 16 5.37 8.35 -1.74
N TRP A 17 5.16 7.12 -1.20
CA TRP A 17 5.49 5.90 -1.91
C TRP A 17 4.65 5.70 -3.16
N TRP A 18 3.39 6.10 -3.13
CA TRP A 18 2.51 6.07 -4.29
C TRP A 18 3.01 7.03 -5.39
N ILE A 19 3.39 8.27 -5.05
CA ILE A 19 3.96 9.24 -6.02
C ILE A 19 5.20 8.65 -6.69
N LEU A 20 6.10 8.08 -5.87
CA LEU A 20 7.32 7.42 -6.39
C LEU A 20 6.95 6.27 -7.31
N ALA A 21 5.98 5.42 -6.94
CA ALA A 21 5.55 4.31 -7.77
C ALA A 21 4.97 4.78 -9.12
N MET A 22 4.14 5.83 -9.14
CA MET A 22 3.58 6.36 -10.38
C MET A 22 4.66 6.91 -11.32
N ALA A 23 5.65 7.61 -10.77
CA ALA A 23 6.78 8.12 -11.56
C ALA A 23 7.73 7.00 -12.05
N ALA A 24 7.94 5.95 -11.22
CA ALA A 24 8.82 4.83 -11.55
C ALA A 24 8.17 3.83 -12.52
N PHE A 25 6.84 3.69 -12.48
CA PHE A 25 6.07 2.73 -13.30
C PHE A 25 5.03 3.44 -14.18
N PRO A 26 5.43 4.19 -15.23
CA PRO A 26 4.51 5.01 -16.05
C PRO A 26 3.38 4.19 -16.69
N ARG A 27 3.62 2.91 -17.02
CA ARG A 27 2.58 2.05 -17.60
C ARG A 27 1.40 1.84 -16.65
N VAL A 28 1.67 1.74 -15.35
CA VAL A 28 0.64 1.63 -14.30
C VAL A 28 -0.17 2.93 -14.23
N GLN A 29 0.53 4.07 -14.24
CA GLN A 29 -0.11 5.38 -14.25
C GLN A 29 -1.05 5.56 -15.45
N TYR A 30 -0.57 5.30 -16.67
CA TYR A 30 -1.37 5.45 -17.89
C TYR A 30 -2.60 4.54 -17.92
N ARG A 31 -2.46 3.30 -17.42
CA ARG A 31 -3.61 2.39 -17.32
C ARG A 31 -4.66 2.89 -16.36
N ALA A 32 -4.26 3.41 -15.19
CA ALA A 32 -5.20 4.01 -14.23
C ALA A 32 -5.88 5.27 -14.78
N GLN A 33 -5.15 6.11 -15.52
CA GLN A 33 -5.71 7.28 -16.18
C GLN A 33 -6.72 6.89 -17.26
N ALA A 34 -6.43 5.87 -18.05
CA ALA A 34 -7.37 5.34 -19.04
C ALA A 34 -8.68 4.81 -18.40
N GLU A 35 -8.58 4.13 -17.25
CA GLU A 35 -9.75 3.70 -16.46
C GLU A 35 -10.56 4.92 -15.98
N LEU A 36 -9.89 5.94 -15.42
CA LEU A 36 -10.54 7.17 -14.97
C LEU A 36 -11.24 7.91 -16.11
N ASP A 37 -10.60 8.00 -17.27
CA ASP A 37 -11.18 8.65 -18.44
C ASP A 37 -12.42 7.91 -18.96
N ALA A 38 -12.39 6.59 -18.96
CA ALA A 38 -13.52 5.76 -19.39
C ALA A 38 -14.72 5.82 -18.41
N VAL A 39 -14.47 5.88 -17.10
CA VAL A 39 -15.51 5.77 -16.06
C VAL A 39 -16.03 7.12 -15.61
N VAL A 40 -15.15 8.10 -15.43
CA VAL A 40 -15.48 9.43 -14.87
C VAL A 40 -15.55 10.48 -15.98
N GLY A 41 -14.70 10.37 -16.98
CA GLY A 41 -14.52 11.39 -18.02
C GLY A 41 -13.85 12.66 -17.50
N ARG A 42 -13.91 13.73 -18.29
CA ARG A 42 -13.23 15.01 -17.96
C ARG A 42 -14.19 16.11 -17.51
N ALA A 43 -15.50 15.84 -17.45
CA ALA A 43 -16.52 16.85 -17.10
C ALA A 43 -16.65 17.08 -15.58
N ARG A 44 -16.16 16.17 -14.75
CA ARG A 44 -16.25 16.25 -13.29
C ARG A 44 -15.06 15.56 -12.62
N LEU A 45 -14.82 15.92 -11.38
CA LEU A 45 -13.82 15.22 -10.55
C LEU A 45 -14.31 13.82 -10.10
N PRO A 46 -13.39 12.87 -9.90
CA PRO A 46 -13.69 11.60 -9.24
C PRO A 46 -14.26 11.81 -7.83
N THR A 47 -15.19 10.94 -7.45
CA THR A 47 -15.84 10.90 -6.14
C THR A 47 -15.77 9.49 -5.54
N TYR A 48 -16.15 9.34 -4.28
CA TYR A 48 -16.24 8.01 -3.64
C TYR A 48 -17.26 7.08 -4.32
N ALA A 49 -18.30 7.62 -4.93
CA ALA A 49 -19.29 6.85 -5.67
C ALA A 49 -18.73 6.15 -6.93
N ASP A 50 -17.57 6.57 -7.40
CA ASP A 50 -16.91 5.96 -8.55
C ASP A 50 -16.06 4.73 -8.17
N ALA A 51 -15.73 4.57 -6.89
CA ALA A 51 -14.84 3.52 -6.42
C ALA A 51 -15.19 2.11 -6.92
N PRO A 52 -16.45 1.64 -6.90
CA PRO A 52 -16.78 0.30 -7.38
C PRO A 52 -16.49 0.07 -8.87
N ARG A 53 -16.33 1.15 -9.65
CA ARG A 53 -16.06 1.11 -11.08
C ARG A 53 -14.62 1.45 -11.46
N LEU A 54 -13.74 1.61 -10.45
CA LEU A 54 -12.33 1.94 -10.60
C LEU A 54 -11.46 0.85 -9.94
N PRO A 55 -11.58 -0.41 -10.38
CA PRO A 55 -10.86 -1.52 -9.77
C PRO A 55 -9.34 -1.40 -9.89
N TYR A 56 -8.83 -0.84 -11.00
CA TYR A 56 -7.38 -0.70 -11.17
C TYR A 56 -6.80 0.35 -10.22
N VAL A 57 -7.50 1.47 -10.00
CA VAL A 57 -7.10 2.46 -8.99
C VAL A 57 -7.07 1.83 -7.60
N GLN A 58 -8.05 1.00 -7.24
CA GLN A 58 -8.05 0.28 -5.96
C GLN A 58 -6.89 -0.73 -5.85
N ALA A 59 -6.60 -1.44 -6.93
CA ALA A 59 -5.47 -2.39 -7.00
C ALA A 59 -4.12 -1.69 -6.79
N ILE A 60 -3.92 -0.50 -7.37
CA ILE A 60 -2.72 0.32 -7.12
C ILE A 60 -2.56 0.64 -5.64
N ILE A 61 -3.62 1.05 -4.96
CA ILE A 61 -3.57 1.42 -3.54
C ILE A 61 -3.19 0.22 -2.69
N ARG A 62 -3.83 -0.93 -2.91
CA ARG A 62 -3.50 -2.18 -2.22
C ARG A 62 -2.03 -2.55 -2.42
N GLU A 63 -1.56 -2.44 -3.66
CA GLU A 63 -0.19 -2.80 -4.00
C GLU A 63 0.84 -1.86 -3.38
N VAL A 64 0.60 -0.56 -3.35
CA VAL A 64 1.50 0.39 -2.67
C VAL A 64 1.62 0.07 -1.19
N ILE A 65 0.52 -0.20 -0.52
CA ILE A 65 0.49 -0.53 0.92
C ILE A 65 1.20 -1.87 1.17
N ARG A 66 1.06 -2.86 0.27
CA ARG A 66 1.78 -4.14 0.33
C ARG A 66 3.27 -3.93 0.07
N TRP A 67 3.61 -3.31 -1.05
CA TRP A 67 4.97 -3.17 -1.57
C TRP A 67 5.87 -2.30 -0.68
N ARG A 68 5.29 -1.23 -0.10
CA ARG A 68 6.02 -0.30 0.79
C ARG A 68 5.23 -0.02 2.06
N PRO A 69 5.14 -1.01 2.97
CA PRO A 69 4.46 -0.79 4.25
C PRO A 69 5.21 0.27 5.07
N VAL A 70 4.48 1.28 5.51
CA VAL A 70 5.06 2.39 6.29
C VAL A 70 5.56 1.91 7.65
N VAL A 71 4.83 0.97 8.27
CA VAL A 71 5.20 0.38 9.56
C VAL A 71 5.73 -1.05 9.33
N ARG A 72 7.00 -1.16 8.94
CA ARG A 72 7.62 -2.43 8.51
C ARG A 72 7.65 -3.52 9.57
N LEU A 73 7.90 -3.15 10.81
CA LEU A 73 7.99 -4.08 11.95
C LEU A 73 6.70 -4.10 12.79
N GLY A 74 5.61 -3.57 12.23
CA GLY A 74 4.33 -3.49 12.92
C GLY A 74 4.40 -2.77 14.27
N THR A 75 3.27 -2.78 14.98
CA THR A 75 3.22 -2.28 16.36
C THR A 75 3.65 -3.41 17.31
N PRO A 76 4.55 -3.17 18.27
CA PRO A 76 4.96 -4.20 19.23
C PRO A 76 3.79 -4.59 20.14
N HIS A 77 3.66 -5.89 20.38
CA HIS A 77 2.71 -6.48 21.31
C HIS A 77 3.45 -7.14 22.45
N LYS A 78 2.86 -7.19 23.64
CA LYS A 78 3.42 -7.85 24.81
C LYS A 78 2.50 -9.00 25.22
N THR A 79 3.07 -10.18 25.44
CA THR A 79 2.35 -11.35 25.96
C THR A 79 1.90 -11.08 27.40
N ILE A 80 0.68 -11.47 27.74
CA ILE A 80 0.11 -11.29 29.09
C ILE A 80 0.22 -12.55 29.96
N GLU A 81 0.53 -13.69 29.34
CA GLU A 81 0.72 -14.99 29.97
C GLU A 81 1.80 -15.77 29.21
N ASP A 82 2.28 -16.88 29.78
CA ASP A 82 3.16 -17.82 29.10
C ASP A 82 2.39 -18.50 27.95
N ASP A 83 3.05 -18.74 26.85
CA ASP A 83 2.46 -19.39 25.67
C ASP A 83 3.45 -20.32 24.97
N TRP A 84 2.94 -21.17 24.09
CA TRP A 84 3.72 -22.08 23.27
C TRP A 84 3.29 -21.95 21.82
N TYR A 85 4.26 -21.78 20.93
CA TYR A 85 4.01 -21.75 19.50
C TYR A 85 4.97 -22.73 18.79
N GLU A 86 4.43 -23.72 18.10
CA GLU A 86 5.20 -24.74 17.36
C GLU A 86 6.35 -25.38 18.20
N GLY A 87 6.09 -25.68 19.47
CA GLY A 87 7.07 -26.23 20.39
C GLY A 87 8.04 -25.23 21.01
N MET A 88 7.94 -23.95 20.66
CA MET A 88 8.75 -22.88 21.25
C MET A 88 8.01 -22.22 22.41
N PHE A 89 8.68 -22.14 23.56
CA PHE A 89 8.16 -21.45 24.74
C PHE A 89 8.29 -19.95 24.62
N ILE A 90 7.19 -19.23 24.81
CA ILE A 90 7.12 -17.77 24.80
C ILE A 90 6.75 -17.28 26.20
N PRO A 91 7.71 -16.74 26.98
CA PRO A 91 7.43 -16.28 28.33
C PRO A 91 6.46 -15.12 28.37
N LYS A 92 5.67 -15.02 29.43
CA LYS A 92 4.92 -13.83 29.79
C LYS A 92 5.81 -12.59 29.79
N GLY A 93 5.32 -11.52 29.19
CA GLY A 93 6.06 -10.26 29.09
C GLY A 93 6.94 -10.15 27.85
N SER A 94 7.02 -11.19 27.01
CA SER A 94 7.75 -11.16 25.74
C SER A 94 7.19 -10.09 24.81
N ILE A 95 8.08 -9.35 24.13
CA ILE A 95 7.70 -8.37 23.13
C ILE A 95 7.74 -9.03 21.75
N CYS A 96 6.57 -9.18 21.13
CA CYS A 96 6.40 -9.72 19.80
C CYS A 96 6.26 -8.57 18.79
N ARG A 97 7.03 -8.61 17.71
CA ARG A 97 6.93 -7.67 16.59
C ARG A 97 6.65 -8.41 15.30
N PRO A 98 5.55 -8.15 14.61
CA PRO A 98 5.30 -8.77 13.30
C PRO A 98 6.24 -8.16 12.26
N ASN A 99 6.93 -9.00 11.50
CA ASN A 99 7.73 -8.55 10.36
C ASN A 99 6.83 -8.31 9.13
N ILE A 100 6.10 -7.21 9.15
CA ILE A 100 5.15 -6.82 8.09
C ILE A 100 5.84 -6.75 6.72
N TRP A 101 7.09 -6.28 6.70
CA TRP A 101 7.89 -6.20 5.48
C TRP A 101 8.05 -7.57 4.82
N GLN A 102 8.45 -8.58 5.59
CA GLN A 102 8.63 -9.93 5.08
C GLN A 102 7.29 -10.62 4.78
N CYS A 103 6.30 -10.46 5.65
CA CYS A 103 4.98 -11.05 5.44
C CYS A 103 4.33 -10.56 4.13
N ASN A 104 4.53 -9.30 3.76
CA ASN A 104 4.03 -8.75 2.49
C ASN A 104 4.85 -9.19 1.26
N ARG A 105 5.95 -9.93 1.46
CA ARG A 105 6.86 -10.45 0.42
C ARG A 105 6.98 -11.95 0.44
N ASP A 106 6.13 -12.62 1.19
CA ASP A 106 6.15 -14.07 1.27
C ASP A 106 5.77 -14.68 -0.10
N PRO A 107 6.69 -15.38 -0.77
CA PRO A 107 6.41 -15.95 -2.09
C PRO A 107 5.35 -17.05 -2.05
N THR A 108 5.12 -17.67 -0.89
CA THR A 108 4.03 -18.65 -0.73
C THR A 108 2.66 -18.01 -0.79
N VAL A 109 2.55 -16.71 -0.50
CA VAL A 109 1.31 -15.93 -0.50
C VAL A 109 1.17 -15.08 -1.77
N PHE A 110 2.26 -14.43 -2.20
CA PHE A 110 2.24 -13.43 -3.27
C PHE A 110 2.93 -13.87 -4.58
N GLY A 111 3.51 -15.10 -4.59
CA GLY A 111 4.25 -15.62 -5.76
C GLY A 111 5.71 -15.16 -5.81
N GLU A 112 6.45 -15.69 -6.77
CA GLU A 112 7.88 -15.43 -6.96
C GLU A 112 8.19 -13.94 -7.27
N ASP A 113 7.20 -13.21 -7.80
CA ASP A 113 7.28 -11.78 -8.08
C ASP A 113 6.80 -10.89 -6.91
N ALA A 114 6.84 -11.41 -5.67
CA ALA A 114 6.38 -10.70 -4.47
C ALA A 114 7.15 -9.40 -4.20
N ASP A 115 8.39 -9.27 -4.65
CA ASP A 115 9.19 -8.04 -4.52
C ASP A 115 8.81 -6.96 -5.54
N ASP A 116 8.16 -7.34 -6.64
CA ASP A 116 7.78 -6.42 -7.70
C ASP A 116 6.54 -5.60 -7.35
N PHE A 117 6.49 -4.37 -7.88
CA PHE A 117 5.28 -3.54 -7.86
C PHE A 117 4.36 -3.95 -9.00
N LYS A 118 3.31 -4.68 -8.70
CA LYS A 118 2.40 -5.27 -9.70
C LYS A 118 0.94 -5.20 -9.22
N PRO A 119 0.23 -4.10 -9.49
CA PRO A 119 -1.18 -3.95 -9.12
C PRO A 119 -2.09 -5.07 -9.64
N GLU A 120 -1.75 -5.67 -10.78
CA GLU A 120 -2.49 -6.73 -11.42
C GLU A 120 -2.68 -7.97 -10.54
N ARG A 121 -1.81 -8.18 -9.52
CA ARG A 121 -1.97 -9.30 -8.56
C ARG A 121 -3.26 -9.23 -7.73
N HIS A 122 -3.87 -8.05 -7.67
CA HIS A 122 -5.12 -7.81 -6.93
C HIS A 122 -6.37 -7.87 -7.81
N LEU A 123 -6.21 -8.22 -9.10
CA LEU A 123 -7.31 -8.24 -10.07
C LEU A 123 -7.56 -9.66 -10.59
N GLY A 124 -8.82 -9.97 -10.79
CA GLY A 124 -9.26 -11.16 -11.51
C GLY A 124 -9.16 -11.01 -13.04
N ASP A 125 -9.45 -12.11 -13.72
CA ASP A 125 -9.39 -12.16 -15.19
C ASP A 125 -10.37 -11.20 -15.86
N ASN A 126 -11.47 -10.87 -15.20
CA ASN A 126 -12.47 -9.90 -15.66
C ASN A 126 -12.13 -8.45 -15.25
N GLY A 127 -10.97 -8.24 -14.59
CA GLY A 127 -10.52 -6.93 -14.11
C GLY A 127 -11.17 -6.46 -12.80
N GLU A 128 -11.98 -7.29 -12.14
CA GLU A 128 -12.54 -7.01 -10.81
C GLU A 128 -11.47 -7.11 -9.72
N VAL A 129 -11.68 -6.38 -8.63
CA VAL A 129 -10.81 -6.49 -7.45
C VAL A 129 -11.10 -7.81 -6.73
N LEU A 130 -10.09 -8.66 -6.66
CA LEU A 130 -10.19 -9.92 -5.93
C LEU A 130 -10.13 -9.70 -4.41
N PRO A 131 -10.80 -10.57 -3.64
CA PRO A 131 -10.45 -10.75 -2.24
C PRO A 131 -8.95 -11.10 -2.16
N GLY A 132 -8.22 -10.45 -1.26
CA GLY A 132 -6.82 -10.80 -1.04
C GLY A 132 -6.67 -12.21 -0.45
N PRO A 133 -5.44 -12.77 -0.43
CA PRO A 133 -5.16 -14.05 0.21
C PRO A 133 -5.72 -14.11 1.63
N LYS A 134 -6.14 -15.30 2.06
CA LYS A 134 -6.75 -15.52 3.39
C LYS A 134 -5.83 -15.05 4.53
N GLU A 135 -4.54 -15.24 4.37
CA GLU A 135 -3.47 -14.83 5.29
C GLU A 135 -3.42 -13.33 5.51
N THR A 136 -4.00 -12.56 4.59
CA THR A 136 -4.06 -11.09 4.64
C THR A 136 -5.41 -10.56 5.13
N ASN A 137 -6.26 -11.40 5.72
CA ASN A 137 -7.66 -11.06 6.03
C ASN A 137 -8.42 -10.50 4.81
N GLN A 138 -8.08 -10.98 3.61
CA GLN A 138 -8.64 -10.56 2.31
C GLN A 138 -8.33 -9.10 1.91
N GLU A 139 -7.47 -8.40 2.64
CA GLU A 139 -7.06 -7.02 2.31
C GLU A 139 -6.01 -6.96 1.18
N GLY A 140 -5.38 -8.11 0.84
CA GLY A 140 -4.27 -8.16 -0.11
C GLY A 140 -2.91 -7.72 0.45
N HIS A 141 -2.86 -7.45 1.76
CA HIS A 141 -1.63 -7.12 2.50
C HIS A 141 -1.88 -7.23 4.01
N VAL A 142 -0.81 -7.28 4.80
CA VAL A 142 -0.90 -7.36 6.26
C VAL A 142 -0.53 -6.05 6.98
N SER A 143 -0.39 -4.95 6.24
CA SER A 143 0.12 -3.66 6.74
C SER A 143 -0.76 -3.02 7.81
N PHE A 144 -2.04 -3.37 7.85
CA PHE A 144 -2.95 -2.91 8.92
C PHE A 144 -2.90 -3.76 10.19
N GLY A 145 -2.05 -4.80 10.25
CA GLY A 145 -1.94 -5.71 11.38
C GLY A 145 -3.05 -6.75 11.43
N PHE A 146 -3.21 -7.38 12.60
CA PHE A 146 -3.99 -8.61 12.75
C PHE A 146 -4.96 -8.58 13.94
N GLY A 147 -6.01 -9.42 13.85
CA GLY A 147 -6.90 -9.78 14.94
C GLY A 147 -7.55 -8.57 15.64
N ARG A 148 -7.68 -8.64 16.95
CA ARG A 148 -8.36 -7.62 17.77
C ARG A 148 -7.65 -6.27 17.83
N ARG A 149 -6.43 -6.19 17.32
CA ARG A 149 -5.59 -4.97 17.27
C ARG A 149 -5.35 -4.48 15.87
N ILE A 150 -6.13 -4.97 14.89
CA ILE A 150 -6.10 -4.44 13.52
C ILE A 150 -6.30 -2.91 13.54
N CYS A 151 -5.67 -2.23 12.60
CA CYS A 151 -5.73 -0.76 12.52
C CYS A 151 -7.18 -0.26 12.51
N VAL A 152 -7.55 0.52 13.52
CA VAL A 152 -8.89 1.11 13.63
C VAL A 152 -9.16 2.12 12.51
N GLY A 153 -8.11 2.75 11.96
CA GLY A 153 -8.19 3.76 10.90
C GLY A 153 -8.16 3.20 9.49
N LYS A 154 -8.16 1.87 9.28
CA LYS A 154 -7.97 1.26 7.96
C LYS A 154 -8.97 1.75 6.89
N HIS A 155 -10.24 1.91 7.25
CA HIS A 155 -11.26 2.38 6.33
C HIS A 155 -11.02 3.83 5.92
N LEU A 156 -10.74 4.70 6.90
CA LEU A 156 -10.41 6.10 6.63
C LEU A 156 -9.14 6.23 5.78
N ALA A 157 -8.13 5.40 6.04
CA ALA A 157 -6.90 5.39 5.26
C ALA A 157 -7.16 4.97 3.80
N ASN A 158 -7.90 3.87 3.58
CA ASN A 158 -8.25 3.40 2.24
C ASN A 158 -9.07 4.44 1.48
N ASP A 159 -10.08 5.03 2.11
CA ASP A 159 -10.91 6.07 1.49
C ASP A 159 -10.08 7.31 1.13
N SER A 160 -9.23 7.76 2.04
CA SER A 160 -8.36 8.92 1.81
C SER A 160 -7.38 8.66 0.66
N LEU A 161 -6.73 7.49 0.65
CA LEU A 161 -5.82 7.09 -0.42
C LEU A 161 -6.56 6.98 -1.75
N PHE A 162 -7.77 6.40 -1.75
CA PHE A 162 -8.56 6.28 -2.97
C PHE A 162 -8.87 7.64 -3.58
N ILE A 163 -9.46 8.55 -2.82
CA ILE A 163 -9.89 9.83 -3.39
C ILE A 163 -8.72 10.71 -3.83
N LEU A 164 -7.61 10.68 -3.08
CA LEU A 164 -6.41 11.42 -3.43
C LEU A 164 -5.73 10.84 -4.67
N THR A 165 -5.55 9.52 -4.72
CA THR A 165 -5.00 8.82 -5.89
C THR A 165 -5.83 9.09 -7.14
N ALA A 166 -7.16 8.90 -7.07
CA ALA A 166 -8.04 9.10 -8.21
C ALA A 166 -8.00 10.54 -8.74
N ARG A 167 -8.04 11.53 -7.84
CA ARG A 167 -8.02 12.96 -8.22
C ARG A 167 -6.68 13.42 -8.75
N ILE A 168 -5.57 12.97 -8.17
CA ILE A 168 -4.24 13.33 -8.65
C ILE A 168 -4.00 12.71 -10.04
N LEU A 169 -4.32 11.43 -10.24
CA LEU A 169 -4.19 10.79 -11.55
C LEU A 169 -5.09 11.41 -12.61
N TRP A 170 -6.31 11.83 -12.23
CA TRP A 170 -7.23 12.52 -13.13
C TRP A 170 -6.68 13.89 -13.55
N ALA A 171 -6.00 14.60 -12.67
CA ALA A 171 -5.58 15.98 -12.88
C ALA A 171 -4.15 16.13 -13.43
N THR A 172 -3.26 15.15 -13.20
CA THR A 172 -1.81 15.34 -13.42
C THR A 172 -1.15 14.09 -14.00
N ASN A 173 0.03 14.30 -14.62
CA ASN A 173 1.01 13.26 -14.90
C ASN A 173 2.17 13.39 -13.91
N LEU A 174 2.60 12.28 -13.34
CA LEU A 174 3.75 12.19 -12.46
C LEU A 174 4.93 11.64 -13.26
N GLU A 175 6.01 12.39 -13.34
CA GLU A 175 7.20 12.01 -14.11
C GLU A 175 8.46 12.15 -13.26
N CYS A 176 9.47 11.36 -13.60
CA CYS A 176 10.80 11.52 -13.03
C CYS A 176 11.41 12.85 -13.48
N VAL A 177 12.08 13.53 -12.56
CA VAL A 177 12.85 14.74 -12.87
C VAL A 177 13.92 14.38 -13.89
N GLN A 178 14.07 15.23 -14.92
CA GLN A 178 15.19 15.15 -15.87
C GLN A 178 16.35 16.00 -15.35
N ASP A 179 17.56 15.53 -15.58
CA ASP A 179 18.76 16.33 -15.34
C ASP A 179 18.95 17.40 -16.44
N GLU A 180 19.98 18.24 -16.29
CA GLU A 180 20.30 19.30 -17.26
C GLU A 180 20.60 18.76 -18.68
N GLY A 181 20.93 17.48 -18.83
CA GLY A 181 21.14 16.79 -20.08
C GLY A 181 19.89 16.14 -20.66
N GLY A 182 18.72 16.28 -20.00
CA GLY A 182 17.46 15.66 -20.40
C GLY A 182 17.37 14.17 -20.07
N MET A 183 18.33 13.62 -19.33
CA MET A 183 18.31 12.22 -18.89
C MET A 183 17.40 12.08 -17.67
N LYS A 184 16.44 11.16 -17.73
CA LYS A 184 15.55 10.87 -16.59
C LYS A 184 16.39 10.35 -15.43
N ARG A 185 16.29 11.02 -14.28
CA ARG A 185 16.90 10.55 -13.05
C ARG A 185 16.22 9.26 -12.63
N LEU A 186 16.98 8.15 -12.61
CA LEU A 186 16.46 6.88 -12.11
C LEU A 186 16.09 7.04 -10.63
N LEU A 187 14.83 6.75 -10.31
CA LEU A 187 14.37 6.74 -8.93
C LEU A 187 14.85 5.44 -8.28
N ASP A 188 15.61 5.56 -7.21
CA ASP A 188 15.93 4.41 -6.38
C ASP A 188 14.71 4.04 -5.54
N THR A 189 13.95 3.08 -6.03
CA THR A 189 12.76 2.56 -5.32
C THR A 189 13.11 1.83 -4.02
N ASN A 190 14.40 1.59 -3.75
CA ASN A 190 14.90 0.96 -2.53
C ASN A 190 15.55 1.96 -1.57
N ALA A 191 15.66 3.25 -1.96
CA ALA A 191 16.19 4.27 -1.07
C ALA A 191 15.31 4.44 0.18
N PHE A 192 15.91 4.24 1.33
CA PHE A 192 15.27 4.46 2.63
C PHE A 192 16.06 5.45 3.47
N VAL A 193 15.35 6.25 4.23
CA VAL A 193 15.90 6.91 5.41
C VAL A 193 15.51 6.08 6.63
N GLU A 194 16.38 5.96 7.61
CA GLU A 194 16.15 5.19 8.85
C GLU A 194 14.86 5.58 9.60
N SER A 195 14.36 6.79 9.37
CA SER A 195 13.09 7.30 9.94
C SER A 195 11.82 6.81 9.24
N GLY A 196 11.92 6.01 8.16
CA GLY A 196 10.78 5.57 7.35
C GLY A 196 10.26 6.61 6.35
N SER A 197 10.91 7.77 6.25
CA SER A 197 10.61 8.81 5.26
C SER A 197 11.48 8.66 4.01
N ILE A 198 10.98 9.08 2.86
CA ILE A 198 11.77 9.21 1.61
C ILE A 198 12.56 10.53 1.69
N ARG A 199 13.83 10.50 1.28
CA ARG A 199 14.62 11.73 1.05
C ARG A 199 14.34 12.30 -0.32
#